data_0ce47c25050906631704666768054b9b
#
_entry.id   0ce47c25050906631704666768054b9b
#
_cell.length_a   1.000
_cell.length_b   1.000
_cell.length_c   1.000
_cell.angle_alpha   90.00
_cell.angle_beta   90.00
_cell.angle_gamma   90.00
#
_symmetry.space_group_name_H-M   'P 1'
#
loop_
_entity.id
_entity.type
_entity.pdbx_description
1 polymer ?
#
loop_
_entity_poly.entity_id
_entity_poly.type
_entity_poly.pdbx_seq_one_letter_code
_entity_poly.pdbx_strand_id
1 'polypeptide(L)'
;MLLTPEFVSPALSTKEIYDRQRSLAETRDPTVFKLSAQLLEQGRTDTPLCATEGMTARLKVYASGGENALHAHPHEDHMFIVLQGSAQFFDADGTMAQLGANEGIMLPKGSYYRFHATSDEPLVLLRVGTPNQSPKLSPNRIDPKGEPIVGDSKENKSVSVRFRDGEYFG
;
A
#
# COMPACT_ATOMS: atom_id res chain seq x y z
N MET A 1 -3.95 24.34 -20.08
CA MET A 1 -5.05 23.36 -19.84
C MET A 1 -5.08 23.02 -18.35
N LEU A 2 -6.25 23.07 -17.74
CA LEU A 2 -6.39 22.70 -16.32
C LEU A 2 -6.31 21.17 -16.18
N LEU A 3 -5.47 20.68 -15.26
CA LEU A 3 -5.44 19.28 -14.88
C LEU A 3 -6.65 18.98 -14.00
N THR A 4 -7.38 17.93 -14.30
CA THR A 4 -8.57 17.51 -13.54
C THR A 4 -8.27 16.21 -12.80
N PRO A 5 -8.50 16.12 -11.48
CA PRO A 5 -8.33 14.87 -10.74
C PRO A 5 -9.29 13.79 -11.23
N GLU A 6 -8.75 12.62 -11.55
CA GLU A 6 -9.54 11.48 -12.03
C GLU A 6 -9.47 10.30 -11.06
N PHE A 7 -10.48 9.42 -11.14
CA PHE A 7 -10.46 8.14 -10.44
C PHE A 7 -9.38 7.25 -11.06
N VAL A 8 -8.58 6.64 -10.20
CA VAL A 8 -7.54 5.69 -10.61
C VAL A 8 -7.95 4.29 -10.15
N SER A 9 -8.08 3.36 -11.09
CA SER A 9 -8.40 1.97 -10.77
C SER A 9 -7.24 1.26 -10.06
N PRO A 10 -7.52 0.30 -9.16
CA PRO A 10 -6.48 -0.47 -8.48
C PRO A 10 -5.66 -1.31 -9.47
N ALA A 11 -4.41 -1.57 -9.13
CA ALA A 11 -3.57 -2.53 -9.84
C ALA A 11 -3.95 -3.97 -9.41
N LEU A 12 -3.88 -4.90 -10.35
CA LEU A 12 -4.31 -6.29 -10.16
C LEU A 12 -3.18 -7.23 -9.71
N SER A 13 -1.94 -6.77 -9.73
CA SER A 13 -0.77 -7.56 -9.33
C SER A 13 0.37 -6.68 -8.82
N THR A 14 1.29 -7.29 -8.07
CA THR A 14 2.53 -6.62 -7.63
C THR A 14 3.33 -6.09 -8.82
N LYS A 15 3.41 -6.86 -9.90
CA LYS A 15 4.08 -6.42 -11.14
C LYS A 15 3.45 -5.14 -11.70
N GLU A 16 2.13 -5.11 -11.81
CA GLU A 16 1.40 -3.94 -12.34
C GLU A 16 1.59 -2.70 -11.48
N ILE A 17 1.65 -2.83 -10.15
CA ILE A 17 1.94 -1.73 -9.24
C ILE A 17 3.28 -1.07 -9.61
N TYR A 18 4.34 -1.84 -9.75
CA TYR A 18 5.67 -1.31 -10.05
C TYR A 18 5.79 -0.79 -11.48
N ASP A 19 5.13 -1.42 -12.45
CA ASP A 19 5.11 -0.94 -13.83
C ASP A 19 4.40 0.42 -13.94
N ARG A 20 3.25 0.58 -13.28
CA ARG A 20 2.54 1.87 -13.23
C ARG A 20 3.35 2.95 -12.53
N GLN A 21 4.01 2.63 -11.40
CA GLN A 21 4.87 3.60 -10.70
C GLN A 21 6.04 4.06 -11.57
N ARG A 22 6.67 3.14 -12.30
CA ARG A 22 7.75 3.48 -13.23
C ARG A 22 7.26 4.41 -14.33
N SER A 23 6.14 4.07 -14.96
CA SER A 23 5.53 4.89 -16.01
C SER A 23 5.19 6.30 -15.50
N LEU A 24 4.60 6.42 -14.29
CA LEU A 24 4.31 7.71 -13.69
C LEU A 24 5.58 8.54 -13.41
N ALA A 25 6.64 7.90 -12.94
CA ALA A 25 7.92 8.58 -12.67
C ALA A 25 8.63 9.06 -13.95
N GLU A 26 8.47 8.34 -15.05
CA GLU A 26 9.08 8.67 -16.35
C GLU A 26 8.44 9.90 -17.01
N THR A 27 7.17 10.18 -16.76
CA THR A 27 6.47 11.32 -17.39
C THR A 27 7.04 12.66 -16.96
N ARG A 28 7.52 12.80 -15.73
CA ARG A 28 8.02 14.06 -15.13
C ARG A 28 7.02 15.21 -15.13
N ASP A 29 5.77 14.93 -15.47
CA ASP A 29 4.69 15.92 -15.48
C ASP A 29 3.99 16.01 -14.13
N PRO A 30 3.41 17.17 -13.78
CA PRO A 30 2.53 17.26 -12.61
C PRO A 30 1.36 16.29 -12.73
N THR A 31 1.12 15.51 -11.67
CA THR A 31 0.03 14.53 -11.62
C THR A 31 -1.00 14.98 -10.59
N VAL A 32 -2.27 15.03 -10.99
CA VAL A 32 -3.40 15.25 -10.09
C VAL A 32 -4.21 13.96 -9.96
N PHE A 33 -4.71 13.67 -8.78
CA PHE A 33 -5.43 12.43 -8.49
C PHE A 33 -6.54 12.67 -7.46
N LYS A 34 -7.52 11.76 -7.45
CA LYS A 34 -8.50 11.67 -6.37
C LYS A 34 -8.05 10.62 -5.35
N LEU A 35 -8.26 10.92 -4.08
CA LEU A 35 -8.25 9.90 -3.02
C LEU A 35 -9.62 9.22 -3.00
N SER A 36 -9.89 8.37 -3.96
CA SER A 36 -11.13 7.63 -4.12
C SER A 36 -10.85 6.19 -4.50
N ALA A 37 -11.51 5.24 -3.85
CA ALA A 37 -11.38 3.82 -4.13
C ALA A 37 -12.68 3.09 -3.87
N GLN A 38 -12.98 2.05 -4.66
CA GLN A 38 -14.08 1.15 -4.36
C GLN A 38 -13.74 0.34 -3.11
N LEU A 39 -14.68 0.26 -2.18
CA LEU A 39 -14.51 -0.48 -0.93
C LEU A 39 -14.58 -2.00 -1.16
N LEU A 40 -14.06 -2.75 -0.22
CA LEU A 40 -13.92 -4.20 -0.33
C LEU A 40 -14.75 -4.95 0.72
N GLU A 41 -15.28 -6.10 0.34
CA GLU A 41 -15.76 -7.13 1.26
C GLU A 41 -14.63 -8.05 1.71
N GLN A 42 -13.65 -8.30 0.82
CA GLN A 42 -12.57 -9.23 1.06
C GLN A 42 -11.29 -8.82 0.32
N GLY A 43 -10.15 -9.08 0.95
CA GLY A 43 -8.84 -8.91 0.35
C GLY A 43 -8.29 -7.50 0.50
N ARG A 44 -7.44 -7.13 -0.44
CA ARG A 44 -6.78 -5.81 -0.48
C ARG A 44 -6.57 -5.33 -1.90
N THR A 45 -6.57 -4.01 -2.07
CA THR A 45 -6.18 -3.36 -3.32
C THR A 45 -5.06 -2.36 -3.09
N ASP A 46 -4.32 -2.08 -4.15
CA ASP A 46 -3.21 -1.12 -4.16
C ASP A 46 -3.29 -0.31 -5.45
N THR A 47 -3.44 1.01 -5.32
CA THR A 47 -3.63 1.92 -6.44
C THR A 47 -2.50 2.92 -6.48
N PRO A 48 -1.52 2.79 -7.40
CA PRO A 48 -0.52 3.82 -7.63
C PRO A 48 -1.17 5.12 -8.09
N LEU A 49 -0.95 6.22 -7.35
CA LEU A 49 -1.54 7.53 -7.61
C LEU A 49 -0.57 8.44 -8.35
N CYS A 50 0.66 8.53 -7.86
CA CYS A 50 1.71 9.33 -8.43
C CYS A 50 3.08 8.76 -8.05
N ALA A 51 4.09 9.09 -8.85
CA ALA A 51 5.48 8.70 -8.60
C ALA A 51 6.46 9.68 -9.21
N THR A 52 7.62 9.78 -8.59
CA THR A 52 8.83 10.39 -9.11
C THR A 52 10.00 9.44 -8.87
N GLU A 53 11.21 9.83 -9.27
CA GLU A 53 12.42 9.05 -8.96
C GLU A 53 12.68 8.92 -7.44
N GLY A 54 12.20 9.86 -6.62
CA GLY A 54 12.45 9.90 -5.18
C GLY A 54 11.24 9.59 -4.30
N MET A 55 10.03 9.54 -4.85
CA MET A 55 8.81 9.40 -4.05
C MET A 55 7.70 8.68 -4.80
N THR A 56 6.90 7.91 -4.07
CA THR A 56 5.68 7.25 -4.58
C THR A 56 4.53 7.47 -3.62
N ALA A 57 3.31 7.58 -4.16
CA ALA A 57 2.09 7.55 -3.36
C ALA A 57 1.10 6.52 -3.91
N ARG A 58 0.46 5.77 -2.99
CA ARG A 58 -0.53 4.73 -3.31
C ARG A 58 -1.72 4.84 -2.37
N LEU A 59 -2.90 4.61 -2.91
CA LEU A 59 -4.11 4.42 -2.10
C LEU A 59 -4.34 2.92 -1.92
N LYS A 60 -4.50 2.47 -0.68
CA LYS A 60 -4.64 1.06 -0.32
C LYS A 60 -5.95 0.85 0.42
N VAL A 61 -6.67 -0.21 0.05
CA VAL A 61 -7.88 -0.63 0.75
C VAL A 61 -7.68 -2.05 1.28
N TYR A 62 -8.08 -2.29 2.52
CA TYR A 62 -8.02 -3.58 3.18
C TYR A 62 -9.37 -3.93 3.79
N ALA A 63 -9.78 -5.16 3.59
CA ALA A 63 -10.94 -5.76 4.23
C ALA A 63 -10.56 -7.13 4.79
N SER A 64 -11.54 -7.92 5.21
CA SER A 64 -11.32 -9.28 5.72
C SER A 64 -10.40 -10.10 4.81
N GLY A 65 -9.36 -10.69 5.37
CA GLY A 65 -8.34 -11.45 4.64
C GLY A 65 -7.35 -10.60 3.84
N GLY A 66 -7.35 -9.27 4.05
CA GLY A 66 -6.43 -8.34 3.39
C GLY A 66 -5.10 -8.14 4.12
N GLU A 67 -4.94 -8.72 5.30
CA GLU A 67 -3.74 -8.59 6.12
C GLU A 67 -2.51 -9.14 5.41
N ASN A 68 -1.35 -8.55 5.72
CA ASN A 68 -0.07 -9.00 5.20
C ASN A 68 0.74 -9.78 6.24
N ALA A 69 1.73 -10.54 5.79
CA ALA A 69 2.69 -11.19 6.66
C ALA A 69 3.73 -10.19 7.20
N LEU A 70 4.41 -10.55 8.28
CA LEU A 70 5.54 -9.78 8.79
C LEU A 70 6.65 -9.73 7.72
N HIS A 71 7.06 -8.53 7.35
CA HIS A 71 8.02 -8.30 6.29
C HIS A 71 8.75 -6.96 6.50
N ALA A 72 9.85 -6.79 5.79
CA ALA A 72 10.54 -5.51 5.69
C ALA A 72 10.75 -5.11 4.23
N HIS A 73 10.90 -3.80 4.01
CA HIS A 73 11.36 -3.23 2.75
C HIS A 73 12.79 -2.73 2.92
N PRO A 74 13.80 -3.45 2.43
CA PRO A 74 15.20 -3.12 2.73
C PRO A 74 15.66 -1.76 2.20
N HIS A 75 15.00 -1.25 1.16
CA HIS A 75 15.43 -0.06 0.41
C HIS A 75 14.35 1.02 0.25
N GLU A 76 13.21 0.84 0.90
CA GLU A 76 12.09 1.76 0.80
C GLU A 76 11.66 2.24 2.19
N ASP A 77 11.58 3.56 2.38
CA ASP A 77 10.88 4.16 3.52
C ASP A 77 9.39 4.19 3.22
N HIS A 78 8.56 3.89 4.20
CA HIS A 78 7.10 3.92 4.07
C HIS A 78 6.47 4.78 5.16
N MET A 79 5.60 5.70 4.76
CA MET A 79 4.67 6.38 5.64
C MET A 79 3.25 5.92 5.32
N PHE A 80 2.49 5.52 6.32
CA PHE A 80 1.08 5.24 6.21
C PHE A 80 0.27 6.28 6.95
N ILE A 81 -0.79 6.76 6.33
CA ILE A 81 -1.80 7.64 6.93
C ILE A 81 -3.14 6.93 6.79
N VAL A 82 -3.84 6.73 7.91
CA VAL A 82 -5.19 6.17 7.92
C VAL A 82 -6.16 7.24 7.47
N LEU A 83 -6.91 6.97 6.40
CA LEU A 83 -7.95 7.88 5.85
C LEU A 83 -9.35 7.46 6.30
N GLN A 84 -9.57 6.14 6.49
CA GLN A 84 -10.82 5.55 6.95
C GLN A 84 -10.53 4.27 7.73
N GLY A 85 -11.36 3.99 8.73
CA GLY A 85 -11.22 2.81 9.57
C GLY A 85 -10.12 2.94 10.60
N SER A 86 -9.62 1.81 11.05
CA SER A 86 -8.52 1.72 12.02
C SER A 86 -7.60 0.54 11.73
N ALA A 87 -6.35 0.65 12.15
CA ALA A 87 -5.33 -0.37 11.96
C ALA A 87 -4.48 -0.57 13.21
N GLN A 88 -4.09 -1.81 13.45
CA GLN A 88 -3.08 -2.16 14.44
C GLN A 88 -1.81 -2.62 13.72
N PHE A 89 -0.71 -1.94 14.00
CA PHE A 89 0.62 -2.25 13.48
C PHE A 89 1.41 -3.06 14.48
N PHE A 90 2.20 -4.00 13.97
CA PHE A 90 3.04 -4.92 14.74
C PHE A 90 4.44 -4.95 14.13
N ASP A 91 5.44 -5.08 14.98
CA ASP A 91 6.80 -5.50 14.62
C ASP A 91 7.01 -7.00 14.94
N ALA A 92 8.27 -7.42 15.06
CA ALA A 92 8.62 -8.79 15.42
C ALA A 92 8.32 -9.11 16.90
N ASP A 93 8.29 -8.10 17.77
CA ASP A 93 8.17 -8.25 19.23
C ASP A 93 6.71 -8.09 19.73
N GLY A 94 5.82 -7.55 18.88
CA GLY A 94 4.41 -7.39 19.25
C GLY A 94 3.73 -6.15 18.66
N THR A 95 2.80 -5.57 19.41
CA THR A 95 2.07 -4.37 19.00
C THR A 95 2.98 -3.14 19.02
N MET A 96 3.06 -2.47 17.88
CA MET A 96 3.83 -1.25 17.68
C MET A 96 2.97 0.00 17.85
N ALA A 97 1.80 0.02 17.19
CA ALA A 97 0.87 1.15 17.20
C ALA A 97 -0.56 0.71 16.88
N GLN A 98 -1.53 1.46 17.39
CA GLN A 98 -2.93 1.41 16.97
C GLN A 98 -3.31 2.79 16.45
N LEU A 99 -3.85 2.85 15.23
CA LEU A 99 -4.09 4.09 14.50
C LEU A 99 -5.54 4.13 14.02
N GLY A 100 -6.17 5.29 14.20
CA GLY A 100 -7.47 5.65 13.61
C GLY A 100 -7.32 6.66 12.48
N ALA A 101 -8.45 7.11 11.94
CA ALA A 101 -8.48 8.10 10.86
C ALA A 101 -7.71 9.39 11.23
N ASN A 102 -6.95 9.90 10.25
CA ASN A 102 -6.06 11.06 10.37
C ASN A 102 -4.79 10.83 11.22
N GLU A 103 -4.49 9.59 11.58
CA GLU A 103 -3.24 9.22 12.24
C GLU A 103 -2.32 8.46 11.28
N GLY A 104 -1.03 8.50 11.55
CA GLY A 104 -0.04 7.88 10.66
C GLY A 104 1.18 7.31 11.37
N ILE A 105 1.94 6.52 10.63
CA ILE A 105 3.18 5.91 11.08
C ILE A 105 4.24 6.00 9.98
N MET A 106 5.47 6.34 10.37
CA MET A 106 6.65 6.25 9.51
C MET A 106 7.41 4.97 9.85
N LEU A 107 7.66 4.18 8.83
CA LEU A 107 8.43 2.94 8.88
C LEU A 107 9.69 3.12 8.03
N PRO A 108 10.85 3.39 8.65
CA PRO A 108 12.12 3.49 7.94
C PRO A 108 12.46 2.18 7.22
N LYS A 109 13.18 2.27 6.13
CA LYS A 109 13.69 1.11 5.39
C LYS A 109 14.35 0.09 6.32
N GLY A 110 14.07 -1.18 6.08
CA GLY A 110 14.55 -2.29 6.90
C GLY A 110 13.72 -2.58 8.16
N SER A 111 12.77 -1.73 8.52
CA SER A 111 11.86 -2.01 9.64
C SER A 111 10.93 -3.17 9.28
N TYR A 112 10.87 -4.18 10.15
CA TYR A 112 9.89 -5.26 10.04
C TYR A 112 8.54 -4.80 10.55
N TYR A 113 7.49 -5.05 9.78
CA TYR A 113 6.13 -4.73 10.17
C TYR A 113 5.09 -5.62 9.49
N ARG A 114 3.95 -5.70 10.12
CA ARG A 114 2.66 -6.11 9.55
C ARG A 114 1.56 -5.28 10.19
N PHE A 115 0.38 -5.26 9.60
CA PHE A 115 -0.77 -4.62 10.22
C PHE A 115 -2.06 -5.36 9.90
N HIS A 116 -3.07 -5.12 10.74
CA HIS A 116 -4.44 -5.61 10.59
C HIS A 116 -5.41 -4.43 10.58
N ALA A 117 -6.45 -4.52 9.77
CA ALA A 117 -7.63 -3.68 9.94
C ALA A 117 -8.35 -4.08 11.23
N THR A 118 -8.78 -3.11 12.02
CA THR A 118 -9.41 -3.35 13.35
C THR A 118 -10.82 -2.78 13.46
N SER A 119 -11.31 -2.07 12.43
CA SER A 119 -12.68 -1.59 12.34
C SER A 119 -13.56 -2.50 11.48
N ASP A 120 -14.89 -2.39 11.66
CA ASP A 120 -15.88 -3.10 10.82
C ASP A 120 -15.94 -2.54 9.40
N GLU A 121 -15.62 -1.27 9.22
CA GLU A 121 -15.47 -0.65 7.91
C GLU A 121 -14.12 -0.98 7.29
N PRO A 122 -14.02 -1.05 5.95
CA PRO A 122 -12.76 -1.25 5.27
C PRO A 122 -11.74 -0.18 5.64
N LEU A 123 -10.50 -0.62 5.90
CA LEU A 123 -9.37 0.26 6.16
C LEU A 123 -8.90 0.88 4.85
N VAL A 124 -8.83 2.21 4.80
CA VAL A 124 -8.25 2.95 3.68
C VAL A 124 -7.01 3.69 4.16
N LEU A 125 -5.89 3.44 3.48
CA LEU A 125 -4.57 4.00 3.80
C LEU A 125 -4.02 4.77 2.60
N LEU A 126 -3.47 5.96 2.86
CA LEU A 126 -2.51 6.58 1.96
C LEU A 126 -1.11 6.08 2.35
N ARG A 127 -0.42 5.42 1.43
CA ARG A 127 0.99 5.06 1.58
C ARG A 127 1.84 5.99 0.74
N VAL A 128 2.74 6.72 1.39
CA VAL A 128 3.80 7.49 0.74
C VAL A 128 5.14 6.83 1.06
N GLY A 129 6.06 6.79 0.12
CA GLY A 129 7.36 6.19 0.37
C GLY A 129 8.38 6.46 -0.72
N THR A 130 9.60 6.06 -0.46
CA THR A 130 10.67 6.09 -1.46
C THR A 130 10.60 4.83 -2.32
N PRO A 131 10.91 4.90 -3.62
CA PRO A 131 11.01 3.72 -4.46
C PRO A 131 12.32 2.97 -4.20
N ASN A 132 12.33 1.66 -4.44
CA ASN A 132 13.57 0.90 -4.53
C ASN A 132 14.33 1.30 -5.79
N GLN A 133 15.47 1.94 -5.62
CA GLN A 133 16.32 2.44 -6.71
C GLN A 133 17.04 1.31 -7.47
N SER A 134 17.09 0.10 -6.90
CA SER A 134 17.82 -1.03 -7.48
C SER A 134 17.02 -2.34 -7.44
N PRO A 135 15.78 -2.36 -7.98
CA PRO A 135 14.88 -3.51 -7.84
C PRO A 135 15.38 -4.79 -8.52
N LYS A 136 16.30 -4.68 -9.48
CA LYS A 136 16.94 -5.83 -10.13
C LYS A 136 18.04 -6.46 -9.30
N LEU A 137 18.63 -5.71 -8.37
CA LEU A 137 19.76 -6.14 -7.54
C LEU A 137 19.34 -6.56 -6.14
N SER A 138 18.16 -6.12 -5.70
CA SER A 138 17.67 -6.35 -4.35
C SER A 138 16.15 -6.48 -4.32
N PRO A 139 15.61 -7.40 -3.52
CA PRO A 139 14.17 -7.60 -3.42
C PRO A 139 13.49 -6.36 -2.82
N ASN A 140 12.26 -6.08 -3.30
CA ASN A 140 11.44 -5.01 -2.75
C ASN A 140 10.89 -5.32 -1.35
N ARG A 141 10.84 -6.59 -1.00
CA ARG A 141 10.31 -7.08 0.27
C ARG A 141 11.00 -8.38 0.66
N ILE A 142 11.29 -8.52 1.95
CA ILE A 142 11.86 -9.72 2.54
C ILE A 142 11.03 -10.19 3.74
N ASP A 143 11.02 -11.49 3.99
CA ASP A 143 10.48 -12.10 5.20
C ASP A 143 11.46 -11.98 6.39
N PRO A 144 11.09 -12.42 7.62
CA PRO A 144 11.99 -12.38 8.78
C PRO A 144 13.27 -13.25 8.65
N LYS A 145 13.34 -14.13 7.67
CA LYS A 145 14.54 -14.93 7.37
C LYS A 145 15.45 -14.24 6.36
N GLY A 146 15.02 -13.08 5.82
CA GLY A 146 15.73 -12.36 4.76
C GLY A 146 15.42 -12.86 3.35
N GLU A 147 14.47 -13.78 3.19
CA GLU A 147 14.08 -14.32 1.89
C GLU A 147 13.07 -13.40 1.17
N PRO A 148 13.18 -13.27 -0.16
CA PRO A 148 12.24 -12.47 -0.93
C PRO A 148 10.80 -12.98 -0.79
N ILE A 149 9.85 -12.04 -0.59
CA ILE A 149 8.42 -12.34 -0.53
C ILE A 149 7.63 -11.43 -1.48
N VAL A 150 6.83 -12.03 -2.35
CA VAL A 150 6.03 -11.29 -3.33
C VAL A 150 4.75 -10.76 -2.68
N GLY A 151 4.37 -9.51 -3.01
CA GLY A 151 3.26 -8.81 -2.38
C GLY A 151 1.91 -9.49 -2.52
N ASP A 152 1.63 -10.09 -3.67
CA ASP A 152 0.39 -10.80 -4.02
C ASP A 152 0.51 -12.32 -3.92
N SER A 153 1.50 -12.83 -3.20
CA SER A 153 1.68 -14.26 -2.95
C SER A 153 0.85 -14.76 -1.76
N LYS A 154 0.70 -16.09 -1.68
CA LYS A 154 0.05 -16.76 -0.53
C LYS A 154 0.86 -16.61 0.75
N GLU A 155 2.18 -16.60 0.65
CA GLU A 155 3.10 -16.37 1.77
C GLU A 155 2.87 -15.01 2.41
N ASN A 156 2.46 -14.01 1.61
CA ASN A 156 2.05 -12.70 2.09
C ASN A 156 0.53 -12.60 2.36
N LYS A 157 -0.14 -13.73 2.59
CA LYS A 157 -1.57 -13.82 2.93
C LYS A 157 -2.50 -13.17 1.89
N SER A 158 -2.13 -13.20 0.62
CA SER A 158 -2.99 -12.69 -0.45
C SER A 158 -4.19 -13.60 -0.66
N VAL A 159 -5.37 -13.00 -0.75
CA VAL A 159 -6.65 -13.66 -1.05
C VAL A 159 -7.35 -12.94 -2.19
N SER A 160 -8.33 -13.61 -2.80
CA SER A 160 -9.12 -13.02 -3.88
C SER A 160 -9.82 -11.74 -3.43
N VAL A 161 -9.79 -10.73 -4.28
CA VAL A 161 -10.46 -9.45 -4.02
C VAL A 161 -11.94 -9.59 -4.35
N ARG A 162 -12.80 -9.11 -3.44
CA ARG A 162 -14.24 -8.90 -3.68
C ARG A 162 -14.59 -7.47 -3.32
N PHE A 163 -15.21 -6.77 -4.24
CA PHE A 163 -15.63 -5.39 -4.07
C PHE A 163 -17.04 -5.31 -3.47
N ARG A 164 -17.30 -4.25 -2.72
CA ARG A 164 -18.65 -3.84 -2.33
C ARG A 164 -19.27 -3.08 -3.49
N ASP A 165 -20.47 -3.51 -3.90
CA ASP A 165 -21.14 -2.93 -5.04
C ASP A 165 -21.62 -1.51 -4.74
N GLY A 166 -21.20 -0.54 -5.54
CA GLY A 166 -21.61 0.86 -5.41
C GLY A 166 -21.06 1.61 -4.18
N GLU A 167 -20.19 1.00 -3.36
CA GLU A 167 -19.61 1.65 -2.18
C GLU A 167 -18.17 2.13 -2.45
N TYR A 168 -17.93 3.41 -2.20
CA TYR A 168 -16.64 4.07 -2.44
C TYR A 168 -16.19 4.88 -1.23
N PHE A 169 -14.89 4.98 -1.08
CA PHE A 169 -14.21 5.99 -0.28
C PHE A 169 -13.91 7.20 -1.17
N GLY A 170 -14.14 8.44 -0.71
CA GLY A 170 -13.78 9.70 -1.37
C GLY A 170 -14.79 10.25 -2.37
#